data_1f919eae2cb93258ec275fb9bd346afa
#
_entry.id   1f919eae2cb93258ec275fb9bd346afa
#
_cell.length_a   1.000
_cell.length_b   1.000
_cell.length_c   1.000
_cell.angle_alpha   90.00
_cell.angle_beta   90.00
_cell.angle_gamma   90.00
#
_symmetry.space_group_name_H-M   'P 1'
#
loop_
_entity.id
_entity.type
_entity.pdbx_description
1 polymer ?
#
loop_
_entity_poly.entity_id
_entity_poly.type
_entity_poly.pdbx_seq_one_letter_code
_entity_poly.pdbx_strand_id
1 'polypeptide(L)'
;TNAKQGRLLYAQGEEKGELISEYYQMRISRCYMFKNSFHHFDIEEEDMKMMRDVRLLYDGKEFCNYDFVESTGNKLIQVADAVVGLLSNLFHFIDITTEEEFLNLLQNATPKQKKNLKSIAQLIERSEEKHITMLQNLNDISITRRRGRFLTLMQIIV
;
A
#
# COMPACT_ATOMS: atom_id res chain seq x y z
N THR A 1 23.44 -10.47 4.06
CA THR A 1 22.57 -9.28 3.88
C THR A 1 22.57 -8.45 5.14
N ASN A 2 22.44 -7.12 5.03
CA ASN A 2 22.50 -6.18 6.19
C ASN A 2 21.47 -6.50 7.27
N ALA A 3 20.30 -7.02 6.93
CA ALA A 3 19.27 -7.46 7.86
C ALA A 3 19.77 -8.62 8.77
N LYS A 4 20.49 -9.60 8.20
CA LYS A 4 21.10 -10.71 8.97
C LYS A 4 22.21 -10.26 9.91
N GLN A 5 22.76 -9.07 9.68
CA GLN A 5 23.81 -8.47 10.54
C GLN A 5 23.23 -7.51 11.59
N GLY A 6 21.90 -7.44 11.73
CA GLY A 6 21.24 -6.57 12.72
C GLY A 6 21.44 -5.06 12.47
N ARG A 7 21.76 -4.66 11.23
CA ARG A 7 22.03 -3.24 10.90
C ARG A 7 20.80 -2.43 10.50
N LEU A 8 19.67 -3.10 10.31
CA LEU A 8 18.40 -2.45 9.97
C LEU A 8 17.43 -2.61 11.13
N LEU A 9 17.19 -1.53 11.86
CA LEU A 9 16.34 -1.54 13.07
C LEU A 9 14.93 -2.08 12.79
N TYR A 10 14.32 -1.69 11.67
CA TYR A 10 12.98 -2.15 11.27
C TYR A 10 12.92 -3.62 10.79
N ALA A 11 14.06 -4.29 10.66
CA ALA A 11 14.14 -5.70 10.29
C ALA A 11 14.65 -6.58 11.45
N GLN A 12 14.68 -6.05 12.67
CA GLN A 12 15.07 -6.76 13.89
C GLN A 12 13.82 -7.33 14.59
N GLY A 13 13.01 -8.12 13.87
CA GLY A 13 11.95 -8.88 14.53
C GLY A 13 12.53 -9.88 15.52
N GLU A 14 12.00 -9.93 16.73
CA GLU A 14 12.42 -10.88 17.78
C GLU A 14 11.91 -12.30 17.45
N GLU A 15 10.83 -12.41 16.70
CA GLU A 15 10.24 -13.69 16.30
C GLU A 15 10.59 -14.08 14.87
N LYS A 16 10.74 -15.39 14.65
CA LYS A 16 11.07 -15.95 13.36
C LYS A 16 9.92 -15.76 12.39
N GLY A 17 10.07 -14.82 11.45
CA GLY A 17 9.04 -14.49 10.45
C GLY A 17 8.59 -13.04 10.48
N GLU A 18 8.81 -12.30 11.55
CA GLU A 18 8.59 -10.86 11.59
C GLU A 18 9.67 -10.13 10.77
N LEU A 19 9.24 -9.49 9.70
CA LEU A 19 10.08 -8.66 8.85
C LEU A 19 10.05 -7.19 9.26
N ILE A 20 8.98 -6.75 9.89
CA ILE A 20 8.75 -5.38 10.33
C ILE A 20 8.03 -5.46 11.68
N SER A 21 8.72 -5.09 12.75
CA SER A 21 8.10 -4.72 14.01
C SER A 21 7.68 -3.25 13.93
N GLU A 22 6.63 -2.84 14.60
CA GLU A 22 6.24 -1.43 14.72
C GLU A 22 5.42 -0.87 13.54
N TYR A 23 4.48 -1.64 12.98
CA TYR A 23 3.51 -1.15 11.98
C TYR A 23 2.74 0.11 12.44
N TYR A 24 2.53 0.29 13.73
CA TYR A 24 1.89 1.47 14.29
C TYR A 24 2.59 2.78 13.89
N GLN A 25 3.91 2.79 13.68
CA GLN A 25 4.64 3.97 13.21
C GLN A 25 4.22 4.38 11.79
N MET A 26 3.88 3.42 10.94
CA MET A 26 3.34 3.73 9.60
C MET A 26 1.96 4.38 9.71
N ARG A 27 1.11 3.95 10.66
CA ARG A 27 -0.20 4.56 10.92
C ARG A 27 -0.03 5.98 11.46
N ILE A 28 0.86 6.19 12.41
CA ILE A 28 1.22 7.53 12.93
C ILE A 28 1.69 8.45 11.80
N SER A 29 2.59 7.97 10.95
CA SER A 29 3.08 8.73 9.80
C SER A 29 1.94 9.14 8.86
N ARG A 30 0.94 8.28 8.65
CA ARG A 30 -0.24 8.60 7.86
C ARG A 30 -1.10 9.69 8.51
N CYS A 31 -1.29 9.64 9.83
CA CYS A 31 -2.01 10.68 10.57
C CYS A 31 -1.39 12.06 10.37
N TYR A 32 -0.05 12.17 10.42
CA TYR A 32 0.66 13.43 10.17
C TYR A 32 0.61 13.86 8.70
N MET A 33 0.83 12.93 7.80
CA MET A 33 0.89 13.18 6.36
C MET A 33 -0.44 13.69 5.82
N PHE A 34 -1.53 13.14 6.31
CA PHE A 34 -2.90 13.50 5.95
C PHE A 34 -3.67 14.07 7.16
N LYS A 35 -3.06 15.03 7.86
CA LYS A 35 -3.59 15.59 9.10
C LYS A 35 -5.00 16.21 8.99
N ASN A 36 -5.42 16.58 7.79
CA ASN A 36 -6.74 17.14 7.51
C ASN A 36 -7.79 16.06 7.14
N SER A 37 -7.39 14.78 7.15
CA SER A 37 -8.27 13.64 6.91
C SER A 37 -8.48 12.88 8.21
N PHE A 38 -9.64 12.25 8.34
CA PHE A 38 -9.89 11.30 9.43
C PHE A 38 -9.60 9.88 8.96
N HIS A 39 -8.86 9.12 9.76
CA HIS A 39 -8.39 7.79 9.41
C HIS A 39 -9.17 6.73 10.19
N HIS A 40 -9.70 5.74 9.49
CA HIS A 40 -10.25 4.53 10.08
C HIS A 40 -9.24 3.40 9.92
N PHE A 41 -8.73 2.88 11.01
CA PHE A 41 -7.85 1.72 11.03
C PHE A 41 -8.65 0.49 11.45
N ASP A 42 -8.36 -0.64 10.82
CA ASP A 42 -8.88 -1.92 11.29
C ASP A 42 -8.30 -2.24 12.68
N ILE A 43 -9.10 -2.90 13.51
CA ILE A 43 -8.69 -3.28 14.86
C ILE A 43 -7.62 -4.37 14.74
N GLU A 44 -6.40 -3.98 15.09
CA GLU A 44 -5.29 -4.87 15.40
C GLU A 44 -4.84 -4.57 16.84
N GLU A 45 -4.96 -5.56 17.70
CA GLU A 45 -4.81 -5.35 19.15
C GLU A 45 -3.46 -4.75 19.54
N GLU A 46 -2.37 -5.18 18.90
CA GLU A 46 -1.02 -4.70 19.16
C GLU A 46 -0.85 -3.24 18.72
N ASP A 47 -1.23 -2.91 17.49
CA ASP A 47 -1.15 -1.55 16.96
C ASP A 47 -2.03 -0.59 17.74
N MET A 48 -3.25 -1.02 18.08
CA MET A 48 -4.17 -0.22 18.89
C MET A 48 -3.60 0.06 20.28
N LYS A 49 -2.97 -0.93 20.93
CA LYS A 49 -2.33 -0.78 22.22
C LYS A 49 -1.18 0.21 22.15
N MET A 50 -0.30 0.08 21.14
CA MET A 50 0.84 0.96 20.95
C MET A 50 0.42 2.40 20.65
N MET A 51 -0.59 2.59 19.81
CA MET A 51 -1.07 3.94 19.45
C MET A 51 -1.83 4.65 20.57
N ARG A 52 -2.40 3.93 21.55
CA ARG A 52 -3.06 4.56 22.71
C ARG A 52 -2.13 5.40 23.56
N ASP A 53 -0.85 5.03 23.61
CA ASP A 53 0.15 5.72 24.41
C ASP A 53 0.84 6.86 23.63
N VAL A 54 0.53 7.00 22.34
CA VAL A 54 1.13 8.02 21.47
C VAL A 54 0.24 9.27 21.42
N ARG A 55 0.83 10.43 21.79
CA ARG A 55 0.18 11.73 21.59
C ARG A 55 0.64 12.35 20.29
N LEU A 56 -0.28 12.59 19.38
CA LEU A 56 0.01 13.29 18.14
C LEU A 56 0.01 14.80 18.41
N LEU A 57 1.13 15.49 18.12
CA LEU A 57 1.27 16.92 18.33
C LEU A 57 1.57 17.63 17.00
N TYR A 58 0.87 18.71 16.72
CA TYR A 58 1.16 19.60 15.60
C TYR A 58 1.13 21.06 16.07
N ASP A 59 2.20 21.78 15.85
CA ASP A 59 2.41 23.16 16.34
C ASP A 59 2.15 23.29 17.85
N GLY A 60 2.61 22.31 18.63
CA GLY A 60 2.44 22.25 20.09
C GLY A 60 1.02 21.93 20.57
N LYS A 61 0.09 21.66 19.67
CA LYS A 61 -1.29 21.27 20.00
C LYS A 61 -1.48 19.79 19.74
N GLU A 62 -2.12 19.12 20.69
CA GLU A 62 -2.54 17.73 20.53
C GLU A 62 -3.69 17.63 19.54
N PHE A 63 -3.62 16.62 18.65
CA PHE A 63 -4.69 16.30 17.72
C PHE A 63 -4.91 14.78 17.66
N CYS A 64 -6.14 14.39 17.32
CA CYS A 64 -6.49 13.00 17.08
C CYS A 64 -7.42 12.97 15.84
N ASN A 65 -6.90 12.38 14.76
CA ASN A 65 -7.60 12.28 13.48
C ASN A 65 -7.76 10.82 13.03
N TYR A 66 -7.86 9.91 13.98
CA TYR A 66 -8.05 8.49 13.71
C TYR A 66 -8.93 7.81 14.75
N ASP A 67 -9.49 6.68 14.36
CA ASP A 67 -10.09 5.68 15.24
C ASP A 67 -9.76 4.27 14.78
N PHE A 68 -10.07 3.30 15.62
CA PHE A 68 -10.02 1.88 15.29
C PHE A 68 -11.44 1.34 15.20
N VAL A 69 -11.75 0.70 14.09
CA VAL A 69 -13.08 0.17 13.79
C VAL A 69 -13.02 -1.29 13.37
N GLU A 70 -14.06 -2.05 13.65
CA GLU A 70 -14.18 -3.42 13.16
C GLU A 70 -14.48 -3.44 11.66
N SER A 71 -13.67 -4.19 10.90
CA SER A 71 -13.82 -4.34 9.45
C SER A 71 -15.17 -4.94 9.05
N THR A 72 -15.72 -5.84 9.87
CA THR A 72 -17.01 -6.49 9.61
C THR A 72 -18.18 -5.51 9.51
N GLY A 73 -18.13 -4.40 10.23
CA GLY A 73 -19.17 -3.35 10.24
C GLY A 73 -18.86 -2.14 9.34
N ASN A 74 -17.64 -2.01 8.84
CA ASN A 74 -17.18 -0.83 8.11
C ASN A 74 -16.94 -1.11 6.62
N LYS A 75 -17.86 -0.64 5.78
CA LYS A 75 -17.77 -0.81 4.32
C LYS A 75 -16.54 -0.16 3.69
N LEU A 76 -16.01 0.93 4.27
CA LEU A 76 -14.81 1.59 3.74
C LEU A 76 -13.57 0.74 3.98
N ILE A 77 -13.44 0.11 5.15
CA ILE A 77 -12.37 -0.85 5.43
C ILE A 77 -12.47 -2.05 4.48
N GLN A 78 -13.66 -2.63 4.31
CA GLN A 78 -13.86 -3.77 3.40
C GLN A 78 -13.47 -3.42 1.95
N VAL A 79 -13.80 -2.20 1.48
CA VAL A 79 -13.37 -1.73 0.16
C VAL A 79 -11.85 -1.55 0.11
N ALA A 80 -11.24 -0.99 1.16
CA ALA A 80 -9.79 -0.83 1.23
C ALA A 80 -9.08 -2.19 1.16
N ASP A 81 -9.56 -3.19 1.90
CA ASP A 81 -9.02 -4.56 1.88
C ASP A 81 -9.13 -5.20 0.49
N ALA A 82 -10.29 -5.04 -0.16
CA ALA A 82 -10.48 -5.54 -1.52
C ALA A 82 -9.52 -4.87 -2.52
N VAL A 83 -9.31 -3.55 -2.40
CA VAL A 83 -8.37 -2.80 -3.25
C VAL A 83 -6.93 -3.22 -2.99
N VAL A 84 -6.53 -3.35 -1.72
CA VAL A 84 -5.18 -3.81 -1.35
C VAL A 84 -4.92 -5.22 -1.87
N GLY A 85 -5.88 -6.15 -1.70
CA GLY A 85 -5.78 -7.50 -2.23
C GLY A 85 -5.63 -7.53 -3.75
N LEU A 86 -6.42 -6.71 -4.46
CA LEU A 86 -6.32 -6.58 -5.93
C LEU A 86 -4.95 -6.04 -6.36
N LEU A 87 -4.47 -4.98 -5.73
CA LEU A 87 -3.16 -4.37 -6.05
C LEU A 87 -2.01 -5.31 -5.71
N SER A 88 -2.07 -6.02 -4.58
CA SER A 88 -1.07 -7.00 -4.18
C SER A 88 -0.95 -8.12 -5.23
N ASN A 89 -2.07 -8.67 -5.68
CA ASN A 89 -2.07 -9.70 -6.72
C ASN A 89 -1.57 -9.16 -8.06
N LEU A 90 -1.96 -7.95 -8.46
CA LEU A 90 -1.48 -7.32 -9.69
C LEU A 90 0.04 -7.10 -9.64
N PHE A 91 0.55 -6.54 -8.56
CA PHE A 91 1.97 -6.28 -8.42
C PHE A 91 2.79 -7.57 -8.34
N HIS A 92 2.31 -8.56 -7.60
CA HIS A 92 2.96 -9.88 -7.60
C HIS A 92 3.01 -10.48 -9.01
N PHE A 93 1.91 -10.43 -9.74
CA PHE A 93 1.85 -10.89 -11.13
C PHE A 93 2.86 -10.15 -12.02
N ILE A 94 2.93 -8.82 -11.92
CA ILE A 94 3.91 -8.01 -12.67
C ILE A 94 5.35 -8.40 -12.29
N ASP A 95 5.61 -8.66 -11.00
CA ASP A 95 6.96 -8.95 -10.52
C ASP A 95 7.52 -10.30 -11.02
N ILE A 96 6.63 -11.29 -11.25
CA ILE A 96 7.01 -12.63 -11.72
C ILE A 96 6.91 -12.83 -13.24
N THR A 97 6.18 -11.95 -13.96
CA THR A 97 5.88 -12.11 -15.40
C THR A 97 6.93 -11.38 -16.25
N THR A 98 7.41 -11.99 -17.32
CA THR A 98 8.28 -11.31 -18.29
C THR A 98 7.49 -10.27 -19.07
N GLU A 99 8.18 -9.28 -19.67
CA GLU A 99 7.52 -8.26 -20.50
C GLU A 99 6.86 -8.88 -21.72
N GLU A 100 7.50 -9.87 -22.34
CA GLU A 100 6.97 -10.57 -23.51
C GLU A 100 5.66 -11.33 -23.16
N GLU A 101 5.66 -12.07 -22.06
CA GLU A 101 4.46 -12.75 -21.57
C GLU A 101 3.33 -11.77 -21.26
N PHE A 102 3.67 -10.62 -20.64
CA PHE A 102 2.67 -9.60 -20.32
C PHE A 102 2.07 -8.98 -21.58
N LEU A 103 2.89 -8.65 -22.59
CA LEU A 103 2.42 -8.14 -23.86
C LEU A 103 1.52 -9.14 -24.59
N ASN A 104 1.91 -10.41 -24.58
CA ASN A 104 1.09 -11.48 -25.15
C ASN A 104 -0.27 -11.60 -24.45
N LEU A 105 -0.28 -11.54 -23.12
CA LEU A 105 -1.53 -11.53 -22.33
C LEU A 105 -2.42 -10.33 -22.67
N LEU A 106 -1.84 -9.13 -22.79
CA LEU A 106 -2.59 -7.92 -23.17
C LEU A 106 -3.19 -8.03 -24.57
N GLN A 107 -2.44 -8.58 -25.55
CA GLN A 107 -2.92 -8.78 -26.91
C GLN A 107 -4.12 -9.74 -26.96
N ASN A 108 -4.05 -10.83 -26.21
CA ASN A 108 -5.06 -11.88 -26.15
C ASN A 108 -6.20 -11.62 -25.16
N ALA A 109 -6.11 -10.57 -24.36
CA ALA A 109 -7.14 -10.22 -23.39
C ALA A 109 -8.45 -9.80 -24.07
N THR A 110 -9.56 -10.22 -23.49
CA THR A 110 -10.90 -9.81 -23.94
C THR A 110 -11.10 -8.29 -23.75
N PRO A 111 -12.02 -7.65 -24.49
CA PRO A 111 -12.30 -6.22 -24.32
C PRO A 111 -12.66 -5.84 -22.87
N LYS A 112 -13.36 -6.73 -22.14
CA LYS A 112 -13.70 -6.50 -20.72
C LYS A 112 -12.46 -6.53 -19.83
N GLN A 113 -11.56 -7.50 -20.04
CA GLN A 113 -10.30 -7.58 -19.30
C GLN A 113 -9.42 -6.35 -19.55
N LYS A 114 -9.30 -5.94 -20.80
CA LYS A 114 -8.58 -4.73 -21.20
C LYS A 114 -9.12 -3.51 -20.48
N LYS A 115 -10.45 -3.30 -20.55
CA LYS A 115 -11.11 -2.18 -19.86
C LYS A 115 -10.83 -2.19 -18.35
N ASN A 116 -10.88 -3.36 -17.71
CA ASN A 116 -10.61 -3.47 -16.27
C ASN A 116 -9.16 -3.12 -15.93
N LEU A 117 -8.19 -3.63 -16.70
CA LEU A 117 -6.76 -3.32 -16.52
C LEU A 117 -6.50 -1.81 -16.66
N LYS A 118 -7.06 -1.21 -17.71
CA LYS A 118 -6.96 0.25 -17.91
C LYS A 118 -7.56 1.03 -16.74
N SER A 119 -8.72 0.62 -16.24
CA SER A 119 -9.35 1.27 -15.09
C SER A 119 -8.49 1.18 -13.84
N ILE A 120 -7.83 0.05 -13.60
CA ILE A 120 -6.90 -0.10 -12.46
C ILE A 120 -5.70 0.82 -12.61
N ALA A 121 -5.07 0.86 -13.80
CA ALA A 121 -3.94 1.73 -14.06
C ALA A 121 -4.31 3.22 -13.85
N GLN A 122 -5.48 3.64 -14.34
CA GLN A 122 -5.99 4.99 -14.16
C GLN A 122 -6.30 5.32 -12.68
N LEU A 123 -6.76 4.36 -11.88
CA LEU A 123 -6.99 4.58 -10.45
C LEU A 123 -5.66 4.78 -9.71
N ILE A 124 -4.63 4.01 -10.06
CA ILE A 124 -3.29 4.16 -9.51
C ILE A 124 -2.74 5.56 -9.84
N GLU A 125 -2.77 5.95 -11.11
CA GLU A 125 -2.31 7.25 -11.58
C GLU A 125 -3.02 8.41 -10.86
N ARG A 126 -4.35 8.38 -10.81
CA ARG A 126 -5.14 9.41 -10.09
C ARG A 126 -4.81 9.48 -8.60
N SER A 127 -4.47 8.35 -7.97
CA SER A 127 -4.05 8.35 -6.56
C SER A 127 -2.71 9.05 -6.40
N GLU A 128 -1.75 8.79 -7.29
CA GLU A 128 -0.43 9.45 -7.29
C GLU A 128 -0.52 10.94 -7.60
N GLU A 129 -1.38 11.32 -8.56
CA GLU A 129 -1.66 12.73 -8.86
C GLU A 129 -2.25 13.50 -7.67
N LYS A 130 -3.08 12.84 -6.87
CA LYS A 130 -3.65 13.44 -5.66
C LYS A 130 -2.61 13.64 -4.57
N HIS A 131 -1.78 12.65 -4.34
CA HIS A 131 -0.67 12.73 -3.42
C HIS A 131 0.30 11.57 -3.63
N ILE A 132 1.56 11.89 -3.89
CA ILE A 132 2.63 10.91 -4.19
C ILE A 132 2.78 9.81 -3.13
N THR A 133 2.33 10.06 -1.91
CA THR A 133 2.41 9.09 -0.81
C THR A 133 1.17 8.21 -0.66
N MET A 134 0.13 8.37 -1.51
CA MET A 134 -1.07 7.52 -1.47
C MET A 134 -0.74 6.06 -1.76
N LEU A 135 0.20 5.79 -2.65
CA LEU A 135 0.70 4.46 -2.99
C LEU A 135 2.13 4.27 -2.46
N GLN A 136 2.31 4.32 -1.14
CA GLN A 136 3.59 3.96 -0.55
C GLN A 136 3.82 2.45 -0.64
N ASN A 137 4.81 2.07 -1.44
CA ASN A 137 5.36 0.74 -1.47
C ASN A 137 6.83 0.80 -1.06
N LEU A 138 7.21 -0.01 -0.08
CA LEU A 138 8.63 -0.25 0.24
C LEU A 138 9.19 -1.25 -0.78
N ASN A 139 9.63 -0.75 -1.92
CA ASN A 139 10.18 -1.56 -2.99
C ASN A 139 11.57 -1.08 -3.40
N ASP A 140 12.34 -2.01 -3.93
CA ASP A 140 13.55 -1.70 -4.69
C ASP A 140 13.22 -0.80 -5.90
N ILE A 141 14.17 0.06 -6.28
CA ILE A 141 14.02 0.98 -7.42
C ILE A 141 13.78 0.21 -8.73
N SER A 142 14.39 -0.97 -8.88
CA SER A 142 14.22 -1.82 -10.06
C SER A 142 12.77 -2.32 -10.18
N ILE A 143 12.18 -2.75 -9.09
CA ILE A 143 10.79 -3.17 -8.99
C ILE A 143 9.85 -2.01 -9.30
N THR A 144 10.11 -0.84 -8.73
CA THR A 144 9.30 0.37 -8.96
C THR A 144 9.31 0.78 -10.44
N ARG A 145 10.47 0.77 -11.09
CA ARG A 145 10.59 1.05 -12.54
C ARG A 145 9.84 0.04 -13.39
N ARG A 146 9.96 -1.24 -13.07
CA ARG A 146 9.26 -2.31 -13.75
C ARG A 146 7.74 -2.14 -13.65
N ARG A 147 7.22 -1.92 -12.44
CA ARG A 147 5.78 -1.68 -12.23
C ARG A 147 5.29 -0.46 -13.00
N GLY A 148 6.02 0.64 -12.98
CA GLY A 148 5.69 1.83 -13.76
C GLY A 148 5.59 1.54 -15.26
N ARG A 149 6.55 0.78 -15.84
CA ARG A 149 6.52 0.38 -17.24
C ARG A 149 5.30 -0.47 -17.59
N PHE A 150 4.96 -1.46 -16.75
CA PHE A 150 3.78 -2.31 -16.96
C PHE A 150 2.47 -1.51 -16.87
N LEU A 151 2.36 -0.58 -15.93
CA LEU A 151 1.20 0.31 -15.82
C LEU A 151 1.05 1.19 -17.07
N THR A 152 2.15 1.71 -17.61
CA THR A 152 2.14 2.46 -18.86
C THR A 152 1.65 1.59 -20.03
N LEU A 153 2.12 0.36 -20.15
CA LEU A 153 1.66 -0.58 -21.17
C LEU A 153 0.17 -0.88 -21.07
N MET A 154 -0.36 -1.01 -19.84
CA MET A 154 -1.80 -1.19 -19.60
C MET A 154 -2.64 0.00 -20.05
N GLN A 155 -2.09 1.21 -20.09
CA GLN A 155 -2.79 2.41 -20.56
C GLN A 155 -2.76 2.56 -22.09
N ILE A 156 -1.63 2.20 -22.71
CA ILE A 156 -1.40 2.44 -24.16
C ILE A 156 -2.02 1.34 -25.02
N ILE A 157 -1.87 0.08 -24.62
CA ILE A 157 -2.22 -1.09 -25.46
C ILE A 157 -3.70 -1.47 -25.31
N VAL A 158 -4.32 -0.99 -24.27
CA VAL A 158 -5.71 -1.25 -23.90
C VAL A 158 -6.56 -0.02 -24.23
#